data_8dbd38ed4027aa1a59bdfce89fbe29e8
#
_entry.id   8dbd38ed4027aa1a59bdfce89fbe29e8
#
_cell.length_a   1.000
_cell.length_b   1.000
_cell.length_c   1.000
_cell.angle_alpha   90.00
_cell.angle_beta   90.00
_cell.angle_gamma   90.00
#
_symmetry.space_group_name_H-M   'P 1'
#
loop_
_entity.id
_entity.type
_entity.pdbx_description
1 polymer ?
#
loop_
_entity_poly.entity_id
_entity_poly.type
_entity_poly.pdbx_seq_one_letter_code
_entity_poly.pdbx_strand_id
1 'polypeptide(L)'
;MDFPKSPVQPIRPAATVIVVREAAQSYEIFMLKRTSKASFASGMYVFPGGRVDPDDHLHAYDAYRHGPADGQAPQVSALGAEWRGFWIACIRETFEEAGLMLAYTPDGELV
;
A
#
# COMPACT_ATOMS: atom_id res chain seq x y z
N MET A 1 -15.84 17.13 -33.98
CA MET A 1 -16.04 15.67 -33.92
C MET A 1 -16.17 15.26 -32.48
N ASP A 2 -17.31 14.67 -32.13
CA ASP A 2 -17.56 14.23 -30.77
C ASP A 2 -17.09 12.80 -30.61
N PHE A 3 -16.16 12.58 -29.70
CA PHE A 3 -15.77 11.24 -29.32
C PHE A 3 -16.76 10.70 -28.28
N PRO A 4 -17.12 9.40 -28.36
CA PRO A 4 -17.93 8.81 -27.30
C PRO A 4 -17.19 8.94 -25.98
N LYS A 5 -17.88 9.54 -25.02
CA LYS A 5 -17.32 9.68 -23.67
C LYS A 5 -17.36 8.34 -22.98
N SER A 6 -16.19 7.81 -22.61
CA SER A 6 -16.14 6.66 -21.73
C SER A 6 -16.78 7.05 -20.39
N PRO A 7 -17.48 6.11 -19.72
CA PRO A 7 -17.96 6.38 -18.38
C PRO A 7 -16.81 6.84 -17.51
N VAL A 8 -16.99 7.94 -16.81
CA VAL A 8 -16.00 8.42 -15.86
C VAL A 8 -15.98 7.46 -14.68
N GLN A 9 -14.85 6.78 -14.51
CA GLN A 9 -14.67 5.94 -13.34
C GLN A 9 -14.50 6.83 -12.11
N PRO A 10 -15.19 6.52 -10.99
CA PRO A 10 -14.99 7.29 -9.78
C PRO A 10 -13.55 7.14 -9.28
N ILE A 11 -12.99 8.22 -8.77
CA ILE A 11 -11.68 8.18 -8.12
C ILE A 11 -11.84 7.39 -6.84
N ARG A 12 -11.05 6.34 -6.70
CA ARG A 12 -11.05 5.48 -5.52
C ARG A 12 -9.71 5.60 -4.81
N PRO A 13 -9.72 5.75 -3.48
CA PRO A 13 -8.47 5.80 -2.75
C PRO A 13 -7.73 4.47 -2.87
N ALA A 14 -6.43 4.58 -3.12
CA ALA A 14 -5.55 3.44 -3.22
C ALA A 14 -4.21 3.77 -2.58
N ALA A 15 -3.52 2.75 -2.11
CA ALA A 15 -2.23 2.90 -1.46
C ALA A 15 -1.20 2.02 -2.13
N THR A 16 0.02 2.53 -2.23
CA THR A 16 1.16 1.81 -2.77
C THR A 16 2.30 1.91 -1.77
N VAL A 17 3.03 0.81 -1.60
CA VAL A 17 4.19 0.77 -0.73
C VAL A 17 5.44 0.43 -1.52
N ILE A 18 6.52 1.15 -1.24
CA ILE A 18 7.84 0.84 -1.77
C ILE A 18 8.61 0.12 -0.68
N VAL A 19 8.77 -1.21 -0.84
CA VAL A 19 9.48 -2.05 0.12
C VAL A 19 10.94 -2.10 -0.31
N VAL A 20 11.83 -1.66 0.55
CA VAL A 20 13.25 -1.53 0.25
C VAL A 20 14.05 -2.36 1.25
N ARG A 21 15.06 -3.05 0.77
CA ARG A 21 16.04 -3.71 1.64
C ARG A 21 17.46 -3.34 1.23
N GLU A 22 18.36 -3.39 2.19
CA GLU A 22 19.77 -3.17 1.91
C GLU A 22 20.36 -4.35 1.13
N ALA A 23 21.20 -4.04 0.16
CA ALA A 23 22.04 -4.98 -0.55
C ALA A 23 23.50 -4.55 -0.39
N ALA A 24 24.45 -5.39 -0.85
CA ALA A 24 25.88 -5.23 -0.54
C ALA A 24 26.44 -3.83 -0.81
N GLN A 25 26.00 -3.13 -1.85
CA GLN A 25 26.49 -1.78 -2.20
C GLN A 25 25.37 -0.85 -2.64
N SER A 26 24.10 -1.26 -2.40
CA SER A 26 22.94 -0.53 -2.92
C SER A 26 21.69 -0.97 -2.17
N TYR A 27 20.54 -0.69 -2.76
CA TYR A 27 19.25 -1.11 -2.25
C TYR A 27 18.56 -1.96 -3.30
N GLU A 28 17.73 -2.89 -2.82
CA GLU A 28 16.82 -3.63 -3.68
C GLU A 28 15.39 -3.19 -3.36
N ILE A 29 14.59 -3.09 -4.41
CA ILE A 29 13.18 -2.70 -4.30
C ILE A 29 12.33 -3.90 -4.69
N PHE A 30 11.38 -4.25 -3.82
CA PHE A 30 10.46 -5.35 -4.07
C PHE A 30 9.38 -4.93 -5.06
N MET A 31 9.22 -5.71 -6.11
CA MET A 31 8.18 -5.47 -7.11
C MET A 31 7.47 -6.76 -7.47
N LEU A 32 6.22 -6.64 -7.88
CA LEU A 32 5.39 -7.75 -8.33
C LEU A 32 5.20 -7.65 -9.83
N LYS A 33 5.29 -8.80 -10.50
CA LYS A 33 4.99 -8.87 -11.93
C LYS A 33 3.52 -9.22 -12.09
N ARG A 34 2.76 -8.34 -12.75
CA ARG A 34 1.36 -8.61 -13.05
C ARG A 34 1.25 -9.72 -14.08
N THR A 35 0.26 -10.59 -13.90
CA THR A 35 0.04 -11.71 -14.81
C THR A 35 -0.45 -11.21 -16.17
N SER A 36 -0.26 -11.99 -17.21
CA SER A 36 -0.77 -11.70 -18.55
C SER A 36 -2.31 -11.63 -18.59
N LYS A 37 -2.98 -12.17 -17.58
CA LYS A 37 -4.44 -12.14 -17.47
C LYS A 37 -4.99 -10.90 -16.76
N ALA A 38 -4.12 -10.06 -16.21
CA ALA A 38 -4.56 -8.84 -15.54
C ALA A 38 -5.16 -7.87 -16.55
N SER A 39 -6.25 -7.21 -16.17
CA SER A 39 -6.93 -6.23 -17.03
C SER A 39 -6.18 -4.91 -17.13
N PHE A 40 -5.27 -4.64 -16.18
CA PHE A 40 -4.49 -3.42 -16.12
C PHE A 40 -3.01 -3.76 -15.95
N ALA A 41 -2.16 -3.11 -16.73
CA ALA A 41 -0.71 -3.26 -16.69
C ALA A 41 -0.22 -4.70 -16.75
N SER A 42 -0.88 -5.53 -17.60
CA SER A 42 -0.53 -6.94 -17.79
C SER A 42 0.95 -7.11 -18.18
N GLY A 43 1.65 -8.02 -17.47
CA GLY A 43 3.06 -8.30 -17.72
C GLY A 43 4.04 -7.26 -17.18
N MET A 44 3.56 -6.15 -16.64
CA MET A 44 4.40 -5.09 -16.07
C MET A 44 4.74 -5.39 -14.61
N TYR A 45 5.87 -4.84 -14.16
CA TYR A 45 6.23 -4.86 -12.75
C TYR A 45 5.58 -3.67 -12.05
N VAL A 46 5.03 -3.91 -10.87
CA VAL A 46 4.35 -2.90 -10.07
C VAL A 46 4.77 -3.00 -8.61
N PHE A 47 4.66 -1.91 -7.88
CA PHE A 47 4.81 -1.93 -6.43
C PHE A 47 3.58 -2.60 -5.80
N PRO A 48 3.76 -3.27 -4.63
CA PRO A 48 2.61 -3.77 -3.89
C PRO A 48 1.66 -2.64 -3.52
N GLY A 49 0.37 -2.94 -3.52
CA GLY A 49 -0.64 -1.96 -3.15
C GLY A 49 -2.00 -2.30 -3.72
N GLY A 50 -2.97 -1.48 -3.43
CA GLY A 50 -4.32 -1.66 -3.90
C GLY A 50 -5.29 -0.67 -3.28
N ARG A 51 -6.57 -0.94 -3.47
CA ARG A 51 -7.64 -0.07 -2.97
C ARG A 51 -7.69 -0.07 -1.45
N VAL A 52 -8.01 1.11 -0.92
CA VAL A 52 -8.35 1.25 0.49
C VAL A 52 -9.79 0.80 0.66
N ASP A 53 -10.01 -0.22 1.49
CA ASP A 53 -11.35 -0.69 1.84
C ASP A 53 -11.88 0.10 3.04
N PRO A 54 -13.22 0.20 3.21
CA PRO A 54 -13.78 0.85 4.39
C PRO A 54 -13.27 0.25 5.71
N ASP A 55 -13.06 -1.05 5.75
CA ASP A 55 -12.56 -1.73 6.95
C ASP A 55 -11.11 -1.36 7.29
N ASP A 56 -10.35 -0.85 6.34
CA ASP A 56 -8.98 -0.39 6.58
C ASP A 56 -8.95 0.82 7.53
N HIS A 57 -10.06 1.54 7.66
CA HIS A 57 -10.19 2.70 8.54
C HIS A 57 -10.62 2.34 9.97
N LEU A 58 -10.79 1.07 10.30
CA LEU A 58 -11.26 0.67 11.62
C LEU A 58 -10.27 1.06 12.72
N HIS A 59 -10.76 1.76 13.72
CA HIS A 59 -9.96 2.17 14.87
C HIS A 59 -9.46 1.00 15.72
N ALA A 60 -10.06 -0.19 15.57
CA ALA A 60 -9.61 -1.38 16.26
C ALA A 60 -8.14 -1.73 15.97
N TYR A 61 -7.64 -1.36 14.79
CA TYR A 61 -6.23 -1.58 14.43
C TYR A 61 -5.27 -0.67 15.17
N ASP A 62 -5.74 0.41 15.78
CA ASP A 62 -4.89 1.32 16.53
C ASP A 62 -4.19 0.65 17.71
N ALA A 63 -4.79 -0.40 18.27
CA ALA A 63 -4.21 -1.17 19.37
C ALA A 63 -2.92 -1.93 18.97
N TYR A 64 -2.75 -2.18 17.67
CA TYR A 64 -1.62 -2.96 17.14
C TYR A 64 -0.60 -2.09 16.42
N ARG A 65 -0.80 -0.79 16.41
CA ARG A 65 0.01 0.13 15.63
C ARG A 65 1.07 0.80 16.49
N HIS A 66 2.27 0.88 15.94
CA HIS A 66 3.33 1.73 16.45
C HIS A 66 3.49 2.92 15.50
N GLY A 67 3.43 4.09 16.03
CA GLY A 67 3.55 5.28 15.21
C GLY A 67 2.23 6.03 15.09
N PRO A 68 2.16 7.03 14.22
CA PRO A 68 3.17 7.36 13.20
C PRO A 68 4.46 7.90 13.81
N ALA A 69 5.59 7.59 13.15
CA ALA A 69 6.87 8.18 13.50
C ALA A 69 6.97 9.62 12.98
N ASP A 70 7.89 10.41 13.52
CA ASP A 70 8.04 11.81 13.14
C ASP A 70 8.27 12.00 11.63
N GLY A 71 9.02 11.11 10.99
CA GLY A 71 9.25 11.15 9.55
C GLY A 71 8.00 10.95 8.71
N GLN A 72 6.91 10.48 9.29
CA GLN A 72 5.64 10.23 8.61
C GLN A 72 4.64 11.39 8.78
N ALA A 73 5.01 12.41 9.56
CA ALA A 73 4.15 13.55 9.80
C ALA A 73 3.62 14.23 8.52
N PRO A 74 4.43 14.39 7.45
CA PRO A 74 3.90 14.96 6.22
C PRO A 74 2.77 14.14 5.58
N GLN A 75 2.87 12.81 5.63
CA GLN A 75 1.82 11.94 5.11
C GLN A 75 0.55 12.06 5.95
N VAL A 76 0.69 12.04 7.26
CA VAL A 76 -0.46 12.18 8.18
C VAL A 76 -1.15 13.52 7.94
N SER A 77 -0.38 14.59 7.81
CA SER A 77 -0.94 15.92 7.54
C SER A 77 -1.66 15.97 6.19
N ALA A 78 -1.08 15.40 5.14
CA ALA A 78 -1.67 15.42 3.80
C ALA A 78 -2.95 14.58 3.70
N LEU A 79 -2.99 13.44 4.37
CA LEU A 79 -4.13 12.51 4.31
C LEU A 79 -5.22 12.83 5.33
N GLY A 80 -4.89 13.60 6.36
CA GLY A 80 -5.85 13.90 7.43
C GLY A 80 -6.28 12.64 8.16
N ALA A 81 -7.55 12.58 8.54
CA ALA A 81 -8.09 11.45 9.29
C ALA A 81 -8.05 10.11 8.55
N GLU A 82 -7.81 10.11 7.25
CA GLU A 82 -7.81 8.91 6.43
C GLU A 82 -6.46 8.20 6.36
N TRP A 83 -5.41 8.76 6.95
CA TRP A 83 -4.07 8.20 6.87
C TRP A 83 -4.01 6.74 7.36
N ARG A 84 -4.83 6.39 8.36
CA ARG A 84 -4.89 5.02 8.88
C ARG A 84 -5.27 4.00 7.83
N GLY A 85 -6.32 4.31 7.08
CA GLY A 85 -6.81 3.42 6.04
C GLY A 85 -5.78 3.19 4.95
N PHE A 86 -5.06 4.22 4.54
CA PHE A 86 -4.01 4.08 3.53
C PHE A 86 -2.88 3.17 4.02
N TRP A 87 -2.48 3.30 5.28
CA TRP A 87 -1.42 2.46 5.84
C TRP A 87 -1.84 1.02 6.00
N ILE A 88 -3.03 0.80 6.53
CA ILE A 88 -3.56 -0.56 6.67
C ILE A 88 -3.72 -1.22 5.29
N ALA A 89 -4.21 -0.47 4.31
CA ALA A 89 -4.33 -0.98 2.94
C ALA A 89 -2.99 -1.44 2.37
N CYS A 90 -1.92 -0.68 2.58
CA CYS A 90 -0.57 -1.07 2.14
C CYS A 90 -0.15 -2.41 2.76
N ILE A 91 -0.36 -2.56 4.06
CA ILE A 91 0.03 -3.77 4.78
C ILE A 91 -0.81 -4.96 4.32
N ARG A 92 -2.13 -4.77 4.26
CA ARG A 92 -3.07 -5.81 3.86
C ARG A 92 -2.84 -6.28 2.44
N GLU A 93 -2.76 -5.35 1.50
CA GLU A 93 -2.58 -5.67 0.07
C GLU A 93 -1.24 -6.36 -0.19
N THR A 94 -0.17 -5.93 0.47
CA THR A 94 1.13 -6.56 0.31
C THR A 94 1.10 -8.01 0.81
N PHE A 95 0.39 -8.27 1.90
CA PHE A 95 0.22 -9.64 2.38
C PHE A 95 -0.64 -10.47 1.43
N GLU A 96 -1.74 -9.93 0.96
CA GLU A 96 -2.64 -10.64 0.04
C GLU A 96 -1.96 -10.98 -1.29
N GLU A 97 -1.18 -10.03 -1.82
CA GLU A 97 -0.56 -10.20 -3.14
C GLU A 97 0.74 -11.02 -3.09
N ALA A 98 1.53 -10.87 -2.03
CA ALA A 98 2.90 -11.40 -1.98
C ALA A 98 3.17 -12.34 -0.79
N GLY A 99 2.25 -12.43 0.16
CA GLY A 99 2.47 -13.16 1.41
C GLY A 99 3.49 -12.50 2.33
N LEU A 100 3.87 -11.28 2.04
CA LEU A 100 4.85 -10.54 2.83
C LEU A 100 4.13 -9.73 3.90
N MET A 101 4.43 -10.01 5.18
CA MET A 101 3.84 -9.31 6.31
C MET A 101 4.74 -8.15 6.74
N LEU A 102 4.27 -6.93 6.54
CA LEU A 102 4.98 -5.73 6.98
C LEU A 102 4.60 -5.42 8.42
N ALA A 103 5.13 -6.19 9.35
CA ALA A 103 4.79 -6.09 10.76
C ALA A 103 5.97 -6.47 11.64
N TYR A 104 5.89 -6.03 12.89
CA TYR A 104 6.90 -6.30 13.90
C TYR A 104 6.25 -7.00 15.09
N THR A 105 7.03 -7.81 15.77
CA THR A 105 6.64 -8.35 17.07
C THR A 105 6.65 -7.23 18.11
N PRO A 106 6.04 -7.45 19.31
CA PRO A 106 6.15 -6.47 20.39
C PRO A 106 7.59 -6.12 20.77
N ASP A 107 8.53 -7.03 20.54
CA ASP A 107 9.95 -6.83 20.80
C ASP A 107 10.68 -6.05 19.71
N GLY A 108 9.97 -5.67 18.64
CA GLY A 108 10.52 -4.90 17.54
C GLY A 108 11.21 -5.71 16.46
N GLU A 109 11.05 -7.02 16.45
CA GLU A 109 11.58 -7.88 15.41
C GLU A 109 10.61 -8.02 14.25
N LEU A 110 11.13 -8.10 13.05
CA LEU A 110 10.31 -8.30 11.85
C LEU A 110 9.65 -9.69 11.87
N VAL A 111 8.39 -9.72 11.54
CA VAL A 111 7.64 -10.96 11.42
C VAL A 111 8.05 -11.74 10.18
#